data_9ec5f663f202b5a62a163cb21f7e1a27
#
_entry.id   9ec5f663f202b5a62a163cb21f7e1a27
#
_cell.length_a   1.000
_cell.length_b   1.000
_cell.length_c   1.000
_cell.angle_alpha   90.00
_cell.angle_beta   90.00
_cell.angle_gamma   90.00
#
_symmetry.space_group_name_H-M   'P 1'
#
loop_
_entity.id
_entity.type
_entity.pdbx_description
1 polymer ?
#
loop_
_entity_poly.entity_id
_entity_poly.type
_entity_poly.pdbx_seq_one_letter_code
_entity_poly.pdbx_strand_id
1 'polypeptide(L)'
;MTPQPTGKFTHPLNGKGGNLKGIELATSLTGDLIGDALSGFGLILSYAHTESSITIQDPPGNNFVTGNGLGTIPLPGLSEDVWSATLYYEHSGFSARVGTRARSKYIGEVTNFANDRALKYVKGDQITDAQIGYEFGPGRLQGLSLLLQVNNLTDEPYIAYAVTETRQQDFQEYGRQILLGVNYKL
;
A
#
# COMPACT_ATOMS: atom_id res chain seq x y z
N MET A 1 -15.93 -9.44 -54.45
CA MET A 1 -16.09 -9.56 -53.01
C MET A 1 -15.46 -8.35 -52.37
N THR A 2 -16.23 -7.45 -51.82
CA THR A 2 -15.72 -6.32 -51.03
C THR A 2 -15.19 -6.84 -49.69
N PRO A 3 -13.97 -6.50 -49.32
CA PRO A 3 -13.45 -6.87 -48.00
C PRO A 3 -14.37 -6.29 -46.93
N GLN A 4 -14.87 -7.12 -46.03
CA GLN A 4 -15.57 -6.65 -44.83
C GLN A 4 -14.53 -5.98 -43.93
N PRO A 5 -14.76 -4.74 -43.50
CA PRO A 5 -13.85 -4.11 -42.54
C PRO A 5 -13.89 -4.85 -41.22
N THR A 6 -12.81 -5.52 -40.85
CA THR A 6 -12.66 -6.14 -39.54
C THR A 6 -12.12 -5.10 -38.57
N GLY A 7 -12.85 -4.83 -37.51
CA GLY A 7 -12.44 -3.91 -36.44
C GLY A 7 -12.33 -4.65 -35.10
N LYS A 8 -11.47 -4.14 -34.21
CA LYS A 8 -11.41 -4.60 -32.82
C LYS A 8 -12.60 -4.01 -32.08
N PHE A 9 -13.47 -4.87 -31.56
CA PHE A 9 -14.56 -4.48 -30.67
C PHE A 9 -14.21 -4.82 -29.22
N THR A 10 -14.29 -3.85 -28.33
CA THR A 10 -14.01 -4.02 -26.91
C THR A 10 -15.23 -3.58 -26.10
N HIS A 11 -15.71 -4.44 -25.22
CA HIS A 11 -16.81 -4.12 -24.33
C HIS A 11 -16.59 -4.80 -22.96
N PRO A 12 -17.12 -4.24 -21.87
CA PRO A 12 -17.06 -4.86 -20.57
C PRO A 12 -17.97 -6.10 -20.53
N LEU A 13 -17.49 -7.15 -19.86
CA LEU A 13 -18.24 -8.36 -19.58
C LEU A 13 -18.25 -8.63 -18.08
N ASN A 14 -19.35 -9.13 -17.56
CA ASN A 14 -19.41 -9.62 -16.19
C ASN A 14 -18.69 -10.97 -16.10
N GLY A 15 -17.76 -11.09 -15.14
CA GLY A 15 -17.14 -12.37 -14.81
C GLY A 15 -18.07 -13.31 -14.05
N LYS A 16 -17.56 -14.48 -13.68
CA LYS A 16 -18.30 -15.47 -12.87
C LYS A 16 -18.45 -15.08 -11.40
N GLY A 17 -17.90 -13.93 -11.01
CA GLY A 17 -17.82 -13.52 -9.62
C GLY A 17 -16.71 -14.22 -8.86
N GLY A 18 -16.78 -14.18 -7.54
CA GLY A 18 -15.79 -14.76 -6.65
C GLY A 18 -16.19 -14.63 -5.18
N ASN A 19 -15.30 -15.05 -4.30
CA ASN A 19 -15.44 -14.95 -2.86
C ASN A 19 -14.37 -14.02 -2.30
N LEU A 20 -14.74 -13.30 -1.26
CA LEU A 20 -13.82 -12.49 -0.45
C LEU A 20 -14.22 -12.69 1.01
N LYS A 21 -13.24 -13.00 1.85
CA LYS A 21 -13.40 -13.14 3.30
C LYS A 21 -12.15 -12.65 4.01
N GLY A 22 -12.28 -12.14 5.20
CA GLY A 22 -11.14 -11.66 5.96
C GLY A 22 -11.48 -11.36 7.40
N ILE A 23 -10.45 -10.97 8.13
CA ILE A 23 -10.50 -10.48 9.49
C ILE A 23 -9.67 -9.22 9.61
N GLU A 24 -10.16 -8.26 10.36
CA GLU A 24 -9.47 -7.00 10.64
C GLU A 24 -9.40 -6.80 12.14
N LEU A 25 -8.21 -6.42 12.63
CA LEU A 25 -7.95 -6.12 14.02
C LEU A 25 -7.28 -4.74 14.08
N ALA A 26 -7.76 -3.89 15.00
CA ALA A 26 -7.14 -2.60 15.27
C ALA A 26 -7.18 -2.30 16.77
N THR A 27 -6.11 -1.68 17.27
CA THR A 27 -6.03 -1.24 18.65
C THR A 27 -5.23 0.05 18.77
N SER A 28 -5.59 0.86 19.74
CA SER A 28 -4.87 2.06 20.15
C SER A 28 -4.70 2.03 21.66
N LEU A 29 -3.45 2.15 22.09
CA LEU A 29 -3.06 2.11 23.50
C LEU A 29 -2.34 3.41 23.83
N THR A 30 -2.69 4.02 24.96
CA THR A 30 -1.95 5.14 25.54
C THR A 30 -1.13 4.67 26.72
N GLY A 31 0.05 5.22 26.91
CA GLY A 31 0.97 4.83 27.98
C GLY A 31 0.39 5.04 29.38
N ASP A 32 -0.51 6.00 29.54
CA ASP A 32 -1.21 6.25 30.81
C ASP A 32 -2.00 5.03 31.33
N LEU A 33 -2.43 4.14 30.44
CA LEU A 33 -3.09 2.88 30.81
C LEU A 33 -2.14 1.88 31.49
N ILE A 34 -0.84 2.05 31.29
CA ILE A 34 0.20 1.15 31.80
C ILE A 34 0.83 1.74 33.06
N GLY A 35 1.01 3.06 33.09
CA GLY A 35 1.55 3.78 34.24
C GLY A 35 2.10 5.17 33.88
N ASP A 36 2.20 6.04 34.90
CA ASP A 36 2.58 7.43 34.77
C ASP A 36 3.94 7.63 34.08
N ALA A 37 4.87 6.68 34.22
CA ALA A 37 6.20 6.73 33.58
C ALA A 37 6.12 6.64 32.04
N LEU A 38 5.02 6.17 31.49
CA LEU A 38 4.77 6.07 30.06
C LEU A 38 3.79 7.13 29.57
N SER A 39 3.46 8.11 30.41
CA SER A 39 2.61 9.23 30.02
C SER A 39 3.19 9.97 28.79
N GLY A 40 2.31 10.29 27.85
CA GLY A 40 2.69 10.88 26.58
C GLY A 40 3.05 9.87 25.48
N PHE A 41 3.35 8.61 25.79
CA PHE A 41 3.53 7.58 24.77
C PHE A 41 2.19 7.01 24.30
N GLY A 42 2.15 6.60 23.04
CA GLY A 42 1.03 5.85 22.50
C GLY A 42 1.45 4.92 21.37
N LEU A 43 0.69 3.83 21.21
CA LEU A 43 0.88 2.79 20.23
C LEU A 43 -0.43 2.52 19.50
N ILE A 44 -0.37 2.56 18.16
CA ILE A 44 -1.50 2.20 17.30
C ILE A 44 -1.06 1.02 16.44
N LEU A 45 -1.86 -0.03 16.43
CA LEU A 45 -1.62 -1.23 15.64
C LEU A 45 -2.85 -1.56 14.82
N SER A 46 -2.64 -2.01 13.57
CA SER A 46 -3.67 -2.60 12.75
C SER A 46 -3.14 -3.80 11.98
N TYR A 47 -3.98 -4.78 11.76
CA TYR A 47 -3.72 -5.93 10.93
C TYR A 47 -5.00 -6.36 10.23
N ALA A 48 -4.90 -6.63 8.94
CA ALA A 48 -5.96 -7.20 8.12
C ALA A 48 -5.43 -8.41 7.36
N HIS A 49 -6.17 -9.50 7.41
CA HIS A 49 -5.95 -10.68 6.57
C HIS A 49 -7.18 -10.90 5.70
N THR A 50 -7.00 -10.94 4.37
CA THR A 50 -8.10 -11.03 3.42
C THR A 50 -7.79 -12.05 2.33
N GLU A 51 -8.51 -13.15 2.33
CA GLU A 51 -8.46 -14.13 1.23
C GLU A 51 -9.50 -13.77 0.16
N SER A 52 -9.10 -13.90 -1.08
CA SER A 52 -10.00 -13.67 -2.21
C SER A 52 -9.78 -14.70 -3.31
N SER A 53 -10.85 -15.00 -4.03
CA SER A 53 -10.78 -15.87 -5.21
C SER A 53 -11.78 -15.40 -6.25
N ILE A 54 -11.30 -15.12 -7.46
CA ILE A 54 -12.13 -14.75 -8.61
C ILE A 54 -11.79 -15.63 -9.80
N THR A 55 -12.77 -15.84 -10.68
CA THR A 55 -12.55 -16.53 -11.96
C THR A 55 -12.75 -15.53 -13.09
N ILE A 56 -11.67 -15.28 -13.85
CA ILE A 56 -11.71 -14.43 -15.03
C ILE A 56 -12.10 -15.30 -16.21
N GLN A 57 -13.19 -14.92 -16.90
CA GLN A 57 -13.62 -15.58 -18.12
C GLN A 57 -12.84 -15.02 -19.32
N ASP A 58 -12.41 -15.91 -20.20
CA ASP A 58 -11.94 -15.50 -21.51
C ASP A 58 -13.13 -15.17 -22.42
N PRO A 59 -13.01 -14.15 -23.28
CA PRO A 59 -14.06 -13.82 -24.24
C PRO A 59 -14.34 -15.02 -25.17
N PRO A 60 -15.61 -15.30 -25.51
CA PRO A 60 -15.96 -16.35 -26.48
C PRO A 60 -15.24 -16.10 -27.81
N GLY A 61 -14.60 -17.13 -28.36
CA GLY A 61 -13.92 -17.06 -29.66
C GLY A 61 -12.47 -16.60 -29.64
N ASN A 62 -11.90 -16.25 -28.51
CA ASN A 62 -10.47 -15.99 -28.36
C ASN A 62 -9.73 -17.33 -28.16
N ASN A 63 -9.36 -17.95 -29.27
CA ASN A 63 -8.36 -19.03 -29.28
C ASN A 63 -6.97 -18.41 -29.15
N PHE A 64 -6.71 -17.67 -28.08
CA PHE A 64 -5.34 -17.28 -27.79
C PHE A 64 -4.56 -18.54 -27.42
N VAL A 65 -3.50 -18.77 -28.18
CA VAL A 65 -2.69 -20.00 -28.24
C VAL A 65 -1.92 -20.33 -26.95
N THR A 66 -2.05 -19.54 -25.94
CA THR A 66 -1.55 -19.82 -24.59
C THR A 66 -2.63 -20.32 -23.63
N GLY A 67 -3.59 -20.92 -24.16
CA GLY A 67 -4.78 -21.69 -23.83
C GLY A 67 -4.99 -22.30 -22.47
N ASN A 68 -4.41 -21.83 -21.42
CA ASN A 68 -4.90 -22.07 -20.07
C ASN A 68 -5.37 -20.74 -19.52
N GLY A 69 -6.69 -20.52 -19.51
CA GLY A 69 -7.26 -19.43 -18.71
C GLY A 69 -6.59 -19.44 -17.35
N LEU A 70 -6.36 -18.26 -16.77
CA LEU A 70 -5.67 -18.11 -15.47
C LEU A 70 -6.33 -18.91 -14.34
N GLY A 71 -7.48 -19.53 -14.61
CA GLY A 71 -8.27 -20.25 -13.63
C GLY A 71 -8.81 -19.32 -12.55
N THR A 72 -8.78 -19.80 -11.32
CA THR A 72 -9.14 -19.00 -10.14
C THR A 72 -7.89 -18.34 -9.62
N ILE A 73 -7.94 -17.02 -9.45
CA ILE A 73 -6.83 -16.18 -8.96
C ILE A 73 -7.30 -15.31 -7.80
N PRO A 74 -6.39 -14.81 -6.94
CA PRO A 74 -6.71 -13.74 -6.02
C PRO A 74 -7.20 -12.49 -6.76
N LEU A 75 -8.01 -11.67 -6.09
CA LEU A 75 -8.49 -10.40 -6.65
C LEU A 75 -7.30 -9.47 -6.93
N PRO A 76 -7.09 -9.02 -8.17
CA PRO A 76 -6.03 -8.08 -8.50
C PRO A 76 -6.13 -6.78 -7.69
N GLY A 77 -5.00 -6.25 -7.26
CA GLY A 77 -4.91 -5.07 -6.40
C GLY A 77 -5.05 -5.35 -4.91
N LEU A 78 -5.40 -6.58 -4.51
CA LEU A 78 -5.62 -6.95 -3.12
C LEU A 78 -4.42 -7.73 -2.56
N SER A 79 -3.79 -7.20 -1.52
CA SER A 79 -2.82 -7.92 -0.69
C SER A 79 -3.54 -8.80 0.32
N GLU A 80 -3.05 -10.01 0.54
CA GLU A 80 -3.62 -10.93 1.52
C GLU A 80 -3.42 -10.44 2.95
N ASP A 81 -2.23 -9.93 3.25
CA ASP A 81 -1.88 -9.39 4.56
C ASP A 81 -1.50 -7.92 4.46
N VAL A 82 -2.07 -7.11 5.32
CA VAL A 82 -1.74 -5.69 5.49
C VAL A 82 -1.64 -5.40 6.98
N TRP A 83 -0.57 -4.72 7.41
CA TRP A 83 -0.46 -4.29 8.79
C TRP A 83 0.17 -2.91 8.91
N SER A 84 -0.11 -2.25 10.00
CA SER A 84 0.55 -1.01 10.38
C SER A 84 0.82 -0.97 11.88
N ALA A 85 1.91 -0.28 12.23
CA ALA A 85 2.27 0.00 13.61
C ALA A 85 2.77 1.45 13.68
N THR A 86 2.26 2.21 14.65
CA THR A 86 2.70 3.57 14.92
C THR A 86 2.99 3.72 16.40
N LEU A 87 4.21 4.12 16.72
CA LEU A 87 4.61 4.57 18.04
C LEU A 87 4.73 6.09 18.01
N TYR A 88 4.17 6.76 19.01
CA TYR A 88 4.30 8.20 19.17
C TYR A 88 4.57 8.59 20.62
N TYR A 89 5.12 9.77 20.78
CA TYR A 89 5.33 10.43 22.05
C TYR A 89 4.97 11.90 21.94
N GLU A 90 4.18 12.39 22.87
CA GLU A 90 3.75 13.79 22.95
C GLU A 90 3.84 14.29 24.39
N HIS A 91 4.65 15.31 24.61
CA HIS A 91 4.78 15.92 25.92
C HIS A 91 5.29 17.38 25.82
N SER A 92 4.63 18.29 26.50
CA SER A 92 5.06 19.70 26.68
C SER A 92 5.50 20.40 25.39
N GLY A 93 4.69 20.25 24.32
CA GLY A 93 4.97 20.84 23.00
C GLY A 93 5.90 19.99 22.12
N PHE A 94 6.63 19.03 22.66
CA PHE A 94 7.39 18.08 21.87
C PHE A 94 6.51 16.95 21.38
N SER A 95 6.66 16.58 20.10
CA SER A 95 6.03 15.42 19.50
C SER A 95 7.03 14.62 18.67
N ALA A 96 6.97 13.31 18.77
CA ALA A 96 7.73 12.40 17.93
C ALA A 96 6.84 11.22 17.52
N ARG A 97 6.97 10.79 16.28
CA ARG A 97 6.20 9.67 15.75
C ARG A 97 7.04 8.88 14.77
N VAL A 98 6.96 7.56 14.87
CA VAL A 98 7.44 6.63 13.85
C VAL A 98 6.31 5.68 13.51
N GLY A 99 6.01 5.55 12.23
CA GLY A 99 4.97 4.67 11.73
C GLY A 99 5.52 3.78 10.62
N THR A 100 5.15 2.52 10.65
CA THR A 100 5.44 1.58 9.57
C THR A 100 4.15 0.97 9.08
N ARG A 101 4.04 0.78 7.76
CA ARG A 101 2.98 0.04 7.10
C ARG A 101 3.59 -0.98 6.17
N ALA A 102 3.02 -2.16 6.13
CA ALA A 102 3.46 -3.21 5.23
C ALA A 102 2.28 -3.95 4.62
N ARG A 103 2.50 -4.49 3.45
CA ARG A 103 1.55 -5.36 2.76
C ARG A 103 2.27 -6.52 2.09
N SER A 104 1.60 -7.64 1.97
CA SER A 104 2.08 -8.77 1.20
C SER A 104 2.00 -8.48 -0.31
N LYS A 105 2.68 -9.31 -1.11
CA LYS A 105 2.59 -9.25 -2.58
C LYS A 105 1.14 -9.37 -3.06
N TYR A 106 0.86 -8.78 -4.22
CA TYR A 106 -0.44 -8.87 -4.87
C TYR A 106 -0.31 -8.89 -6.39
N ILE A 107 -1.37 -9.28 -7.09
CA ILE A 107 -1.45 -9.21 -8.54
C ILE A 107 -1.73 -7.77 -8.94
N GLY A 108 -0.76 -7.11 -9.61
CA GLY A 108 -0.91 -5.75 -10.12
C GLY A 108 -1.65 -5.72 -11.46
N GLU A 109 -1.29 -6.64 -12.37
CA GLU A 109 -1.87 -6.69 -13.70
C GLU A 109 -2.17 -8.14 -14.11
N VAL A 110 -3.24 -8.32 -14.90
CA VAL A 110 -3.68 -9.64 -15.42
C VAL A 110 -3.54 -9.78 -16.93
N THR A 111 -2.95 -8.78 -17.57
CA THR A 111 -2.78 -8.73 -19.02
C THR A 111 -1.45 -8.05 -19.33
N ASN A 112 -0.64 -8.63 -20.21
CA ASN A 112 0.61 -8.02 -20.65
C ASN A 112 0.37 -7.02 -21.78
N PHE A 113 1.46 -6.37 -22.25
CA PHE A 113 1.42 -5.38 -23.34
C PHE A 113 0.89 -5.95 -24.65
N ALA A 114 1.11 -7.25 -24.93
CA ALA A 114 0.58 -7.93 -26.11
C ALA A 114 -0.91 -8.31 -25.97
N ASN A 115 -1.53 -7.95 -24.86
CA ASN A 115 -2.93 -8.30 -24.52
C ASN A 115 -3.14 -9.81 -24.25
N ASP A 116 -2.07 -10.53 -23.93
CA ASP A 116 -2.15 -11.91 -23.45
C ASP A 116 -2.45 -11.93 -21.94
N ARG A 117 -3.10 -13.00 -21.49
CA ARG A 117 -3.33 -13.23 -20.06
C ARG A 117 -2.04 -13.63 -19.37
N ALA A 118 -1.42 -12.67 -18.71
CA ALA A 118 -0.19 -12.86 -17.93
C ALA A 118 -0.30 -12.13 -16.60
N LEU A 119 0.11 -12.80 -15.52
CA LEU A 119 0.10 -12.21 -14.20
C LEU A 119 1.41 -11.43 -13.96
N LYS A 120 1.26 -10.17 -13.61
CA LYS A 120 2.34 -9.33 -13.08
C LYS A 120 2.08 -9.08 -11.60
N TYR A 121 3.02 -9.45 -10.79
CA TYR A 121 2.95 -9.29 -9.35
C TYR A 121 3.66 -8.02 -8.91
N VAL A 122 3.12 -7.35 -7.94
CA VAL A 122 3.83 -6.33 -7.18
C VAL A 122 4.34 -6.99 -5.90
N LYS A 123 5.63 -6.83 -5.63
CA LYS A 123 6.27 -7.33 -4.41
C LYS A 123 5.66 -6.64 -3.19
N GLY A 124 5.52 -7.37 -2.10
CA GLY A 124 5.15 -6.77 -0.80
C GLY A 124 6.17 -5.71 -0.40
N ASP A 125 5.70 -4.65 0.20
CA ASP A 125 6.50 -3.51 0.64
C ASP A 125 6.31 -3.24 2.14
N GLN A 126 7.31 -2.57 2.74
CA GLN A 126 7.26 -2.06 4.10
C GLN A 126 7.81 -0.64 4.13
N ILE A 127 6.94 0.34 4.25
CA ILE A 127 7.30 1.75 4.24
C ILE A 127 7.25 2.27 5.68
N THR A 128 8.35 2.90 6.09
CA THR A 128 8.50 3.52 7.42
C THR A 128 8.65 5.02 7.26
N ASP A 129 7.83 5.77 8.00
CA ASP A 129 7.84 7.22 8.06
C ASP A 129 8.16 7.67 9.48
N ALA A 130 8.87 8.79 9.64
CA ALA A 130 9.19 9.38 10.93
C ALA A 130 8.91 10.87 10.94
N GLN A 131 8.53 11.39 12.10
CA GLN A 131 8.23 12.81 12.29
C GLN A 131 8.65 13.25 13.68
N ILE A 132 9.22 14.45 13.78
CA ILE A 132 9.52 15.14 15.04
C ILE A 132 8.98 16.56 14.91
N GLY A 133 8.26 17.00 15.92
CA GLY A 133 7.71 18.34 16.00
C GLY A 133 7.98 18.99 17.34
N TYR A 134 7.99 20.31 17.35
CA TYR A 134 8.03 21.10 18.58
C TYR A 134 7.18 22.36 18.43
N GLU A 135 6.25 22.54 19.35
CA GLU A 135 5.41 23.73 19.47
C GLU A 135 5.89 24.56 20.67
N PHE A 136 6.27 25.80 20.42
CA PHE A 136 6.78 26.68 21.45
C PHE A 136 5.61 27.21 22.30
N GLY A 137 5.70 26.95 23.60
CA GLY A 137 4.74 27.44 24.60
C GLY A 137 4.85 28.95 24.86
N PRO A 138 4.21 29.44 25.93
CA PRO A 138 4.22 30.85 26.29
C PRO A 138 5.63 31.47 26.35
N GLY A 139 5.82 32.61 25.68
CA GLY A 139 7.09 33.34 25.63
C GLY A 139 7.31 34.03 24.30
N ARG A 140 8.57 34.40 23.99
CA ARG A 140 8.92 35.15 22.77
C ARG A 140 8.63 34.40 21.45
N LEU A 141 8.57 33.08 21.50
CA LEU A 141 8.33 32.21 20.34
C LEU A 141 6.93 31.56 20.40
N GLN A 142 6.05 32.05 21.26
CA GLN A 142 4.68 31.55 21.35
C GLN A 142 4.01 31.54 19.97
N GLY A 143 3.34 30.45 19.63
CA GLY A 143 2.68 30.26 18.34
C GLY A 143 3.60 29.76 17.21
N LEU A 144 4.92 29.68 17.45
CA LEU A 144 5.84 29.04 16.51
C LEU A 144 5.81 27.52 16.70
N SER A 145 5.75 26.79 15.60
CA SER A 145 5.96 25.35 15.58
C SER A 145 6.92 24.94 14.47
N LEU A 146 7.74 23.95 14.77
CA LEU A 146 8.72 23.36 13.86
C LEU A 146 8.37 21.90 13.63
N LEU A 147 8.57 21.44 12.41
CA LEU A 147 8.30 20.06 12.00
C LEU A 147 9.44 19.56 11.12
N LEU A 148 9.98 18.41 11.45
CA LEU A 148 10.85 17.61 10.59
C LEU A 148 10.13 16.29 10.30
N GLN A 149 9.93 15.97 9.02
CA GLN A 149 9.31 14.73 8.57
C GLN A 149 10.22 14.02 7.57
N VAL A 150 10.32 12.71 7.71
CA VAL A 150 11.04 11.84 6.78
C VAL A 150 10.07 10.77 6.31
N ASN A 151 9.74 10.78 5.03
CA ASN A 151 8.94 9.73 4.39
C ASN A 151 9.87 8.69 3.77
N ASN A 152 9.44 7.45 3.78
CA ASN A 152 10.20 6.30 3.29
C ASN A 152 11.61 6.24 3.89
N LEU A 153 11.71 6.28 5.22
CA LEU A 153 12.96 6.32 5.98
C LEU A 153 13.91 5.15 5.62
N THR A 154 13.35 4.00 5.31
CA THR A 154 14.07 2.77 4.95
C THR A 154 14.46 2.69 3.48
N ASP A 155 14.01 3.65 2.65
CA ASP A 155 14.27 3.69 1.21
C ASP A 155 13.73 2.46 0.48
N GLU A 156 12.51 2.06 0.82
CA GLU A 156 11.85 0.87 0.24
C GLU A 156 11.54 1.12 -1.25
N PRO A 157 12.02 0.27 -2.17
CA PRO A 157 11.75 0.40 -3.59
C PRO A 157 10.40 -0.22 -3.97
N TYR A 158 9.81 0.26 -5.06
CA TYR A 158 8.72 -0.42 -5.73
C TYR A 158 9.27 -1.46 -6.72
N ILE A 159 8.82 -2.71 -6.62
CA ILE A 159 9.25 -3.81 -7.47
C ILE A 159 8.05 -4.54 -8.03
N ALA A 160 7.96 -4.64 -9.36
CA ALA A 160 7.01 -5.53 -10.01
C ALA A 160 7.74 -6.58 -10.85
N TYR A 161 7.18 -7.79 -10.90
CA TYR A 161 7.81 -8.94 -11.52
C TYR A 161 6.80 -9.87 -12.19
N ALA A 162 7.26 -10.67 -13.15
CA ALA A 162 6.49 -11.71 -13.79
C ALA A 162 7.00 -13.10 -13.41
N VAL A 163 6.11 -14.00 -13.04
CA VAL A 163 6.38 -15.41 -12.72
C VAL A 163 7.20 -15.59 -11.42
N THR A 164 8.39 -15.03 -11.33
CA THR A 164 9.28 -15.13 -10.15
C THR A 164 9.89 -13.77 -9.82
N GLU A 165 10.21 -13.53 -8.56
CA GLU A 165 10.79 -12.26 -8.10
C GLU A 165 12.12 -11.91 -8.77
N THR A 166 12.84 -12.91 -9.29
CA THR A 166 14.08 -12.70 -10.03
C THR A 166 13.87 -12.17 -11.44
N ARG A 167 12.62 -12.22 -11.97
CA ARG A 167 12.26 -11.69 -13.28
C ARG A 167 11.57 -10.34 -13.12
N GLN A 168 12.29 -9.37 -12.57
CA GLN A 168 11.81 -8.01 -12.38
C GLN A 168 11.46 -7.37 -13.73
N GLN A 169 10.32 -6.73 -13.80
CA GLN A 169 9.85 -5.95 -14.94
C GLN A 169 9.94 -4.44 -14.65
N ASP A 170 9.61 -4.06 -13.42
CA ASP A 170 9.77 -2.69 -12.95
C ASP A 170 10.55 -2.69 -11.64
N PHE A 171 11.50 -1.79 -11.55
CA PHE A 171 12.23 -1.46 -10.35
C PHE A 171 12.30 0.07 -10.25
N GLN A 172 11.73 0.64 -9.19
CA GLN A 172 11.65 2.09 -9.01
C GLN A 172 12.08 2.45 -7.58
N GLU A 173 13.14 3.22 -7.47
CA GLU A 173 13.58 3.83 -6.22
C GLU A 173 13.05 5.26 -6.15
N TYR A 174 12.05 5.48 -5.30
CA TYR A 174 11.50 6.82 -5.08
C TYR A 174 12.34 7.65 -4.11
N GLY A 175 13.22 6.99 -3.35
CA GLY A 175 14.07 7.62 -2.37
C GLY A 175 13.35 8.04 -1.09
N ARG A 176 14.12 8.61 -0.17
CA ARG A 176 13.62 9.27 1.04
C ARG A 176 13.22 10.69 0.72
N GLN A 177 12.12 11.12 1.29
CA GLN A 177 11.69 12.51 1.21
C GLN A 177 11.82 13.15 2.59
N ILE A 178 12.62 14.22 2.70
CA ILE A 178 12.81 14.97 3.93
C ILE A 178 12.11 16.32 3.79
N LEU A 179 11.25 16.63 4.73
CA LEU A 179 10.45 17.85 4.78
C LEU A 179 10.73 18.62 6.07
N LEU A 180 10.96 19.90 5.95
CA LEU A 180 11.06 20.83 7.07
C LEU A 180 9.90 21.82 6.99
N GLY A 181 9.13 21.87 8.06
CA GLY A 181 7.98 22.78 8.21
C GLY A 181 8.20 23.80 9.31
N VAL A 182 7.80 25.03 9.05
CA VAL A 182 7.72 26.09 10.05
C VAL A 182 6.32 26.69 9.96
N ASN A 183 5.62 26.76 11.07
CA ASN A 183 4.32 27.38 11.15
C ASN A 183 4.31 28.40 12.29
N TYR A 184 3.63 29.54 12.07
CA TYR A 184 3.46 30.57 13.08
C TYR A 184 2.00 30.99 13.17
N LYS A 185 1.45 30.87 14.35
CA LYS A 185 0.04 31.24 14.64
C LYS A 185 0.04 32.56 15.39
N LEU A 186 -0.54 33.61 14.78
CA LEU A 186 -0.77 34.92 15.36
C LEU A 186 -1.89 34.91 16.39
#